data_596b00e59e619da22e88f9e0de4d2473
#
_entry.id   596b00e59e619da22e88f9e0de4d2473
#
_cell.length_a   1.000
_cell.length_b   1.000
_cell.length_c   1.000
_cell.angle_alpha   90.00
_cell.angle_beta   90.00
_cell.angle_gamma   90.00
#
_symmetry.space_group_name_H-M   'P 1'
#
loop_
_entity.id
_entity.type
_entity.pdbx_description
1 polymer ?
#
loop_
_entity_poly.entity_id
_entity_poly.type
_entity_poly.pdbx_seq_one_letter_code
_entity_poly.pdbx_strand_id
1 'polypeptide(L)'
;MNTVSLRALSQRKVTFVQLKDGTAARIAEQDELYREPKIIQNFVSSWVNLTWAWSGKIPGTNDPDPGIKVKGSQVPTTAWMGSLMMESEFGKASLVELAKLVPNTIYSGKTRSGVYISHMGEPREIKRGVWEIDVIATRVVLEQGIGESREQFNRTFTVKAVEIPKSPLKENANELEKTIHSLRAAGLEISRIVEFKP
;
A
#
# COMPACT_ATOMS: atom_id res chain seq x y z
N MET A 1 34.39 27.09 26.73
CA MET A 1 34.06 27.59 25.37
C MET A 1 33.98 26.41 24.41
N ASN A 2 32.85 26.33 23.68
CA ASN A 2 32.34 25.17 23.01
C ASN A 2 33.14 24.68 21.79
N THR A 3 33.98 23.69 21.95
CA THR A 3 34.64 22.96 20.85
C THR A 3 33.83 21.76 20.33
N VAL A 4 32.74 21.42 21.01
CA VAL A 4 31.89 20.24 20.66
C VAL A 4 30.92 20.53 19.49
N SER A 5 30.49 21.79 19.33
CA SER A 5 29.53 22.17 18.29
C SER A 5 30.09 22.22 16.86
N LEU A 6 31.40 22.46 16.70
CA LEU A 6 32.05 22.55 15.39
C LEU A 6 32.32 21.17 14.77
N ARG A 7 32.54 20.13 15.58
CA ARG A 7 32.76 18.77 15.09
C ARG A 7 31.45 18.11 14.55
N ALA A 8 30.30 18.45 15.13
CA ALA A 8 29.01 17.91 14.68
C ALA A 8 28.58 18.48 13.31
N LEU A 9 29.00 19.68 12.94
CA LEU A 9 28.71 20.33 11.68
C LEU A 9 29.60 19.82 10.52
N SER A 10 30.82 19.34 10.82
CA SER A 10 31.76 18.88 9.78
C SER A 10 31.54 17.45 9.29
N GLN A 11 30.66 16.67 9.93
CA GLN A 11 30.37 15.28 9.58
C GLN A 11 29.14 15.10 8.70
N ARG A 12 28.41 16.14 8.34
CA ARG A 12 27.32 16.03 7.37
C ARG A 12 27.92 15.86 5.97
N LYS A 13 28.01 14.62 5.51
CA LYS A 13 28.30 14.32 4.12
C LYS A 13 27.20 14.91 3.27
N VAL A 14 27.50 15.99 2.54
CA VAL A 14 26.60 16.55 1.56
C VAL A 14 26.84 15.79 0.28
N THR A 15 25.86 15.02 -0.16
CA THR A 15 25.89 14.34 -1.44
C THR A 15 25.25 15.25 -2.50
N PHE A 16 25.92 15.47 -3.62
CA PHE A 16 25.38 16.13 -4.80
C PHE A 16 25.00 15.07 -5.81
N VAL A 17 23.80 15.17 -6.37
CA VAL A 17 23.39 14.37 -7.53
C VAL A 17 23.29 15.31 -8.71
N GLN A 18 24.05 15.02 -9.77
CA GLN A 18 23.95 15.72 -11.04
C GLN A 18 22.84 15.09 -11.88
N LEU A 19 21.85 15.87 -12.22
CA LEU A 19 20.73 15.46 -13.07
C LEU A 19 21.16 15.51 -14.55
N LYS A 20 20.43 14.77 -15.42
CA LYS A 20 20.73 14.71 -16.85
C LYS A 20 20.63 16.06 -17.57
N ASP A 21 19.91 17.02 -16.98
CA ASP A 21 19.78 18.40 -17.49
C ASP A 21 20.96 19.31 -17.12
N GLY A 22 21.97 18.75 -16.42
CA GLY A 22 23.16 19.51 -16.00
C GLY A 22 22.99 20.24 -14.66
N THR A 23 21.81 20.21 -14.04
CA THR A 23 21.60 20.80 -12.72
C THR A 23 22.15 19.90 -11.63
N ALA A 24 22.65 20.48 -10.54
CA ALA A 24 23.08 19.76 -9.36
C ALA A 24 22.09 19.97 -8.22
N ALA A 25 21.48 18.88 -7.75
CA ALA A 25 20.64 18.92 -6.54
C ALA A 25 21.47 18.52 -5.31
N ARG A 26 21.39 19.34 -4.27
CA ARG A 26 21.96 18.99 -2.96
C ARG A 26 21.03 18.02 -2.26
N ILE A 27 21.49 16.81 -2.02
CA ILE A 27 20.76 15.83 -1.20
C ILE A 27 21.29 15.92 0.21
N ALA A 28 20.42 16.31 1.15
CA ALA A 28 20.70 16.16 2.57
C ALA A 28 20.50 14.67 2.93
N GLU A 29 21.39 14.14 3.76
CA GLU A 29 21.22 12.80 4.32
C GLU A 29 19.95 12.80 5.18
N GLN A 30 18.90 12.15 4.72
CA GLN A 30 17.67 11.97 5.49
C GLN A 30 17.78 10.68 6.31
N ASP A 31 17.00 10.62 7.41
CA ASP A 31 16.84 9.42 8.20
C ASP A 31 16.34 8.27 7.27
N GLU A 32 17.02 7.12 7.29
CA GLU A 32 16.67 5.95 6.49
C GLU A 32 15.22 5.48 6.70
N LEU A 33 14.66 5.76 7.87
CA LEU A 33 13.29 5.44 8.22
C LEU A 33 12.28 6.55 7.89
N TYR A 34 12.74 7.73 7.48
CA TYR A 34 11.84 8.82 7.10
C TYR A 34 11.06 8.48 5.82
N ARG A 35 9.79 8.81 5.83
CA ARG A 35 8.92 8.77 4.63
C ARG A 35 8.08 10.04 4.58
N GLU A 36 7.98 10.61 3.39
CA GLU A 36 7.10 11.76 3.14
C GLU A 36 5.64 11.39 3.44
N PRO A 37 4.86 12.27 4.08
CA PRO A 37 3.45 12.01 4.39
C PRO A 37 2.65 11.54 3.18
N LYS A 38 2.90 12.13 2.02
CA LYS A 38 2.23 11.77 0.77
C LYS A 38 2.55 10.35 0.30
N ILE A 39 3.75 9.85 0.54
CA ILE A 39 4.14 8.46 0.24
C ILE A 39 3.33 7.50 1.11
N ILE A 40 3.17 7.80 2.40
CA ILE A 40 2.38 6.98 3.33
C ILE A 40 0.90 6.98 2.93
N GLN A 41 0.33 8.16 2.62
CA GLN A 41 -1.05 8.28 2.15
C GLN A 41 -1.29 7.47 0.86
N ASN A 42 -0.42 7.61 -0.14
CA ASN A 42 -0.52 6.89 -1.41
C ASN A 42 -0.40 5.37 -1.20
N PHE A 43 0.48 4.94 -0.30
CA PHE A 43 0.67 3.54 0.04
C PHE A 43 -0.61 2.95 0.64
N VAL A 44 -1.20 3.59 1.65
CA VAL A 44 -2.44 3.13 2.27
C VAL A 44 -3.62 3.18 1.28
N SER A 45 -3.73 4.24 0.47
CA SER A 45 -4.75 4.34 -0.59
C SER A 45 -4.64 3.20 -1.59
N SER A 46 -3.41 2.86 -2.01
CA SER A 46 -3.16 1.72 -2.91
C SER A 46 -3.60 0.41 -2.29
N TRP A 47 -3.28 0.19 -1.01
CA TRP A 47 -3.72 -1.01 -0.29
C TRP A 47 -5.25 -1.11 -0.23
N VAL A 48 -5.94 -0.02 0.10
CA VAL A 48 -7.42 0.02 0.18
C VAL A 48 -8.03 -0.37 -1.16
N ASN A 49 -7.53 0.21 -2.25
CA ASN A 49 -8.04 -0.08 -3.60
C ASN A 49 -7.73 -1.52 -4.02
N LEU A 50 -6.49 -2.00 -3.85
CA LEU A 50 -6.11 -3.38 -4.20
C LEU A 50 -6.93 -4.42 -3.44
N THR A 51 -7.21 -4.16 -2.16
CA THR A 51 -7.89 -5.12 -1.30
C THR A 51 -9.40 -5.15 -1.51
N TRP A 52 -10.03 -4.01 -1.82
CA TRP A 52 -11.49 -3.87 -1.78
C TRP A 52 -12.15 -3.46 -3.10
N ALA A 53 -11.37 -3.02 -4.12
CA ALA A 53 -11.93 -2.73 -5.44
C ALA A 53 -11.77 -3.95 -6.36
N TRP A 54 -12.87 -4.65 -6.63
CA TRP A 54 -12.88 -5.90 -7.37
C TRP A 54 -13.63 -5.72 -8.69
N SER A 55 -12.94 -5.93 -9.80
CA SER A 55 -13.50 -5.83 -11.16
C SER A 55 -13.79 -7.18 -11.80
N GLY A 56 -13.29 -8.28 -11.22
CA GLY A 56 -13.29 -9.60 -11.85
C GLY A 56 -12.30 -9.75 -13.00
N LYS A 57 -11.36 -8.80 -13.14
CA LYS A 57 -10.33 -8.81 -14.19
C LYS A 57 -8.93 -8.72 -13.57
N ILE A 58 -7.96 -9.29 -14.28
CA ILE A 58 -6.54 -9.14 -13.93
C ILE A 58 -6.14 -7.66 -14.10
N PRO A 59 -5.44 -7.05 -13.15
CA PRO A 59 -5.01 -5.66 -13.24
C PRO A 59 -4.21 -5.37 -14.51
N GLY A 60 -4.57 -4.27 -15.19
CA GLY A 60 -3.89 -3.85 -16.42
C GLY A 60 -4.26 -4.63 -17.66
N THR A 61 -5.17 -5.60 -17.58
CA THR A 61 -5.65 -6.41 -18.72
C THR A 61 -7.18 -6.41 -18.81
N ASN A 62 -7.70 -7.03 -19.89
CA ASN A 62 -9.13 -7.34 -20.02
C ASN A 62 -9.47 -8.78 -19.67
N ASP A 63 -8.47 -9.58 -19.29
CA ASP A 63 -8.65 -11.00 -19.02
C ASP A 63 -9.39 -11.21 -17.70
N PRO A 64 -10.25 -12.23 -17.59
CA PRO A 64 -10.89 -12.60 -16.35
C PRO A 64 -9.86 -12.92 -15.26
N ASP A 65 -10.10 -12.45 -14.04
CA ASP A 65 -9.25 -12.77 -12.89
C ASP A 65 -9.53 -14.23 -12.44
N PRO A 66 -8.56 -15.15 -12.55
CA PRO A 66 -8.75 -16.52 -12.06
C PRO A 66 -8.76 -16.59 -10.54
N GLY A 67 -8.36 -15.49 -9.86
CA GLY A 67 -8.16 -15.43 -8.42
C GLY A 67 -7.01 -16.29 -7.91
N ILE A 68 -6.65 -16.08 -6.67
CA ILE A 68 -5.59 -16.82 -5.97
C ILE A 68 -6.22 -17.71 -4.89
N LYS A 69 -5.86 -18.99 -4.86
CA LYS A 69 -6.36 -19.96 -3.86
C LYS A 69 -5.75 -19.69 -2.49
N VAL A 70 -6.62 -19.61 -1.47
CA VAL A 70 -6.25 -19.37 -0.07
C VAL A 70 -7.05 -20.33 0.81
N LYS A 71 -6.42 -21.35 1.39
CA LYS A 71 -7.04 -22.34 2.30
C LYS A 71 -8.39 -22.88 1.83
N GLY A 72 -8.50 -23.26 0.56
CA GLY A 72 -9.73 -23.84 -0.01
C GLY A 72 -10.77 -22.83 -0.51
N SER A 73 -10.56 -21.54 -0.26
CA SER A 73 -11.30 -20.41 -0.85
C SER A 73 -10.45 -19.68 -1.88
N GLN A 74 -10.96 -18.57 -2.40
CA GLN A 74 -10.32 -17.81 -3.46
C GLN A 74 -10.42 -16.31 -3.18
N VAL A 75 -9.36 -15.56 -3.47
CA VAL A 75 -9.35 -14.09 -3.39
C VAL A 75 -8.99 -13.49 -4.74
N PRO A 76 -9.45 -12.27 -5.08
CA PRO A 76 -9.00 -11.56 -6.25
C PRO A 76 -7.48 -11.37 -6.27
N THR A 77 -6.88 -11.43 -7.47
CA THR A 77 -5.43 -11.21 -7.64
C THR A 77 -4.98 -9.88 -7.06
N THR A 78 -5.80 -8.82 -7.19
CA THR A 78 -5.54 -7.51 -6.57
C THR A 78 -5.46 -7.59 -5.04
N ALA A 79 -6.37 -8.31 -4.40
CA ALA A 79 -6.37 -8.47 -2.95
C ALA A 79 -5.15 -9.26 -2.45
N TRP A 80 -4.74 -10.28 -3.20
CA TRP A 80 -3.49 -10.97 -2.93
C TRP A 80 -2.27 -10.02 -3.04
N MET A 81 -2.23 -9.15 -4.06
CA MET A 81 -1.19 -8.11 -4.17
C MET A 81 -1.21 -7.17 -2.97
N GLY A 82 -2.39 -6.74 -2.51
CA GLY A 82 -2.55 -5.93 -1.29
C GLY A 82 -1.93 -6.59 -0.06
N SER A 83 -2.03 -7.92 0.07
CA SER A 83 -1.41 -8.63 1.20
C SER A 83 0.10 -8.55 1.24
N LEU A 84 0.77 -8.34 0.09
CA LEU A 84 2.22 -8.17 0.00
C LEU A 84 2.70 -6.81 0.53
N MET A 85 1.77 -5.88 0.78
CA MET A 85 2.02 -4.59 1.44
C MET A 85 1.91 -4.66 2.96
N MET A 86 1.60 -5.83 3.49
CA MET A 86 1.41 -6.07 4.93
C MET A 86 2.58 -6.88 5.50
N GLU A 87 2.77 -6.78 6.80
CA GLU A 87 3.66 -7.69 7.51
C GLU A 87 3.26 -9.15 7.23
N SER A 88 4.24 -10.03 6.95
CA SER A 88 4.03 -11.35 6.34
C SER A 88 2.91 -12.16 7.01
N GLU A 89 2.97 -12.34 8.33
CA GLU A 89 1.97 -13.16 9.04
C GLU A 89 0.61 -12.46 9.11
N PHE A 90 0.61 -11.13 9.27
CA PHE A 90 -0.62 -10.34 9.25
C PHE A 90 -1.28 -10.38 7.87
N GLY A 91 -0.51 -10.26 6.78
CA GLY A 91 -1.02 -10.36 5.41
C GLY A 91 -1.62 -11.73 5.10
N LYS A 92 -0.97 -12.82 5.52
CA LYS A 92 -1.50 -14.19 5.36
C LYS A 92 -2.81 -14.37 6.13
N ALA A 93 -2.88 -13.93 7.38
CA ALA A 93 -4.10 -14.00 8.19
C ALA A 93 -5.23 -13.17 7.58
N SER A 94 -4.93 -11.95 7.13
CA SER A 94 -5.90 -11.06 6.47
C SER A 94 -6.47 -11.65 5.19
N LEU A 95 -5.66 -12.34 4.38
CA LEU A 95 -6.15 -13.04 3.18
C LEU A 95 -7.14 -14.16 3.50
N VAL A 96 -6.90 -14.91 4.58
CA VAL A 96 -7.81 -15.99 5.01
C VAL A 96 -9.16 -15.41 5.43
N GLU A 97 -9.17 -14.29 6.16
CA GLU A 97 -10.42 -13.64 6.55
C GLU A 97 -11.12 -13.00 5.35
N LEU A 98 -10.37 -12.34 4.47
CA LEU A 98 -10.90 -11.76 3.26
C LEU A 98 -11.55 -12.81 2.34
N ALA A 99 -10.94 -13.99 2.23
CA ALA A 99 -11.46 -15.09 1.41
C ALA A 99 -12.86 -15.57 1.82
N LYS A 100 -13.26 -15.33 3.08
CA LYS A 100 -14.63 -15.62 3.56
C LYS A 100 -15.64 -14.58 3.10
N LEU A 101 -15.19 -13.38 2.75
CA LEU A 101 -16.03 -12.23 2.38
C LEU A 101 -16.17 -12.07 0.86
N VAL A 102 -15.31 -12.72 0.08
CA VAL A 102 -15.31 -12.62 -1.39
C VAL A 102 -16.38 -13.53 -1.99
N PRO A 103 -17.44 -13.00 -2.62
CA PRO A 103 -18.43 -13.84 -3.27
C PRO A 103 -17.89 -14.41 -4.60
N ASN A 104 -18.18 -15.67 -4.90
CA ASN A 104 -17.74 -16.33 -6.13
C ASN A 104 -18.22 -15.63 -7.41
N THR A 105 -19.29 -14.86 -7.31
CA THR A 105 -19.88 -14.08 -8.43
C THR A 105 -18.96 -12.98 -8.96
N ILE A 106 -17.89 -12.62 -8.24
CA ILE A 106 -16.85 -11.70 -8.72
C ILE A 106 -16.16 -12.27 -9.97
N TYR A 107 -15.77 -13.54 -9.93
CA TYR A 107 -15.01 -14.20 -11.02
C TYR A 107 -15.85 -14.38 -12.28
N SER A 108 -17.19 -14.38 -12.18
CA SER A 108 -18.11 -14.36 -13.31
C SER A 108 -18.49 -12.95 -13.78
N GLY A 109 -17.96 -11.90 -13.13
CA GLY A 109 -18.27 -10.50 -13.43
C GLY A 109 -19.65 -10.03 -12.98
N LYS A 110 -20.43 -10.90 -12.30
CA LYS A 110 -21.77 -10.56 -11.78
C LYS A 110 -21.73 -9.64 -10.56
N THR A 111 -20.65 -9.70 -9.79
CA THR A 111 -20.39 -8.79 -8.66
C THR A 111 -19.15 -7.96 -8.96
N ARG A 112 -19.22 -6.68 -8.62
CA ARG A 112 -18.09 -5.74 -8.66
C ARG A 112 -18.10 -4.93 -7.39
N SER A 113 -16.94 -4.48 -6.94
CA SER A 113 -16.86 -3.52 -5.85
C SER A 113 -15.85 -2.42 -6.14
N GLY A 114 -16.11 -1.27 -5.55
CA GLY A 114 -15.22 -0.12 -5.56
C GLY A 114 -15.16 0.52 -4.19
N VAL A 115 -14.16 1.34 -3.96
CA VAL A 115 -14.01 2.09 -2.72
C VAL A 115 -13.88 3.57 -3.03
N TYR A 116 -14.68 4.38 -2.35
CA TYR A 116 -14.55 5.82 -2.35
C TYR A 116 -13.95 6.27 -1.02
N ILE A 117 -12.73 6.77 -1.05
CA ILE A 117 -12.04 7.35 0.11
C ILE A 117 -12.52 8.80 0.23
N SER A 118 -13.31 9.10 1.24
CA SER A 118 -13.84 10.45 1.51
C SER A 118 -12.88 11.31 2.34
N HIS A 119 -12.05 10.66 3.18
CA HIS A 119 -11.02 11.33 3.98
C HIS A 119 -9.81 10.42 4.19
N MET A 120 -8.64 11.02 4.06
CA MET A 120 -7.35 10.44 4.38
C MET A 120 -6.63 11.41 5.32
N GLY A 121 -6.43 10.99 6.57
CA GLY A 121 -5.77 11.81 7.58
C GLY A 121 -4.30 12.07 7.27
N GLU A 122 -3.70 13.02 7.99
CA GLU A 122 -2.25 13.17 7.99
C GLU A 122 -1.60 12.05 8.81
N PRO A 123 -0.52 11.42 8.31
CA PRO A 123 0.21 10.42 9.06
C PRO A 123 0.80 11.00 10.33
N ARG A 124 0.47 10.40 11.46
CA ARG A 124 1.00 10.77 12.79
C ARG A 124 2.12 9.81 13.17
N GLU A 125 3.33 10.29 13.28
CA GLU A 125 4.45 9.46 13.73
C GLU A 125 4.28 9.14 15.23
N ILE A 126 4.05 7.86 15.55
CA ILE A 126 3.89 7.36 16.92
C ILE A 126 5.19 6.81 17.51
N LYS A 127 6.12 6.46 16.65
CA LYS A 127 7.47 6.01 16.95
C LYS A 127 8.32 6.24 15.70
N ARG A 128 9.63 6.46 15.85
CA ARG A 128 10.56 6.64 14.73
C ARG A 128 10.34 5.57 13.65
N GLY A 129 9.94 6.01 12.45
CA GLY A 129 9.64 5.15 11.32
C GLY A 129 8.33 4.35 11.42
N VAL A 130 7.42 4.73 12.33
CA VAL A 130 6.10 4.11 12.48
C VAL A 130 5.03 5.19 12.59
N TRP A 131 4.01 5.11 11.76
CA TRP A 131 2.94 6.10 11.69
C TRP A 131 1.57 5.45 11.85
N GLU A 132 0.63 6.23 12.35
CA GLU A 132 -0.80 5.95 12.24
C GLU A 132 -1.47 6.92 11.29
N ILE A 133 -2.40 6.40 10.49
CA ILE A 133 -3.19 7.19 9.54
C ILE A 133 -4.64 6.71 9.55
N ASP A 134 -5.57 7.65 9.66
CA ASP A 134 -7.00 7.38 9.66
C ASP A 134 -7.57 7.51 8.24
N VAL A 135 -8.41 6.56 7.86
CA VAL A 135 -9.09 6.51 6.56
C VAL A 135 -10.58 6.38 6.80
N ILE A 136 -11.34 7.29 6.19
CA ILE A 136 -12.81 7.21 6.10
C ILE A 136 -13.15 6.93 4.65
N ALA A 137 -13.81 5.81 4.40
CA ALA A 137 -14.16 5.38 3.06
C ALA A 137 -15.54 4.71 3.03
N THR A 138 -16.10 4.62 1.85
CA THR A 138 -17.32 3.83 1.58
C THR A 138 -16.99 2.79 0.52
N ARG A 139 -17.20 1.54 0.84
CA ARG A 139 -17.16 0.45 -0.11
C ARG A 139 -18.54 0.31 -0.75
N VAL A 140 -18.57 0.27 -2.08
CA VAL A 140 -19.78 0.08 -2.88
C VAL A 140 -19.69 -1.27 -3.56
N VAL A 141 -20.67 -2.13 -3.37
CA VAL A 141 -20.76 -3.44 -4.01
C VAL A 141 -21.98 -3.43 -4.94
N LEU A 142 -21.74 -3.76 -6.21
CA LEU A 142 -22.76 -3.88 -7.24
C LEU A 142 -22.93 -5.35 -7.57
N GLU A 143 -24.13 -5.88 -7.41
CA GLU A 143 -24.44 -7.26 -7.74
C GLU A 143 -25.58 -7.34 -8.75
N GLN A 144 -25.33 -8.02 -9.88
CA GLN A 144 -26.27 -8.14 -10.97
C GLN A 144 -27.55 -8.86 -10.51
N GLY A 145 -28.70 -8.20 -10.68
CA GLY A 145 -30.02 -8.72 -10.28
C GLY A 145 -30.40 -8.47 -8.82
N ILE A 146 -29.47 -7.96 -7.99
CA ILE A 146 -29.72 -7.63 -6.57
C ILE A 146 -29.68 -6.11 -6.37
N GLY A 147 -28.67 -5.42 -6.93
CA GLY A 147 -28.53 -3.98 -6.83
C GLY A 147 -27.21 -3.55 -6.20
N GLU A 148 -27.27 -2.37 -5.56
CA GLU A 148 -26.11 -1.74 -4.90
C GLU A 148 -26.23 -1.82 -3.38
N SER A 149 -25.13 -2.17 -2.71
CA SER A 149 -24.95 -2.05 -1.27
C SER A 149 -23.76 -1.15 -0.93
N ARG A 150 -23.83 -0.45 0.20
CA ARG A 150 -22.79 0.45 0.69
C ARG A 150 -22.40 0.09 2.11
N GLU A 151 -21.10 0.00 2.34
CA GLU A 151 -20.53 -0.35 3.63
C GLU A 151 -19.53 0.73 4.04
N GLN A 152 -19.64 1.20 5.28
CA GLN A 152 -18.64 2.11 5.85
C GLN A 152 -17.34 1.36 6.13
N PHE A 153 -16.25 1.96 5.70
CA PHE A 153 -14.91 1.45 5.89
C PHE A 153 -14.06 2.53 6.57
N ASN A 154 -14.16 2.60 7.91
CA ASN A 154 -13.39 3.56 8.69
C ASN A 154 -12.31 2.81 9.44
N ARG A 155 -11.04 3.07 9.13
CA ARG A 155 -9.91 2.32 9.68
C ARG A 155 -8.74 3.24 10.01
N THR A 156 -8.06 2.92 11.12
CA THR A 156 -6.72 3.41 11.42
C THR A 156 -5.71 2.35 11.01
N PHE A 157 -4.76 2.76 10.19
CA PHE A 157 -3.65 1.93 9.74
C PHE A 157 -2.40 2.27 10.53
N THR A 158 -1.69 1.27 11.03
CA THR A 158 -0.32 1.42 11.52
C THR A 158 0.62 0.97 10.41
N VAL A 159 1.46 1.90 9.94
CA VAL A 159 2.41 1.71 8.85
C VAL A 159 3.82 1.88 9.39
N LYS A 160 4.73 1.00 9.04
CA LYS A 160 6.14 1.07 9.45
C LYS A 160 7.07 1.15 8.24
N ALA A 161 8.17 1.89 8.39
CA ALA A 161 9.25 1.88 7.42
C ALA A 161 9.99 0.55 7.46
N VAL A 162 10.29 0.02 6.28
CA VAL A 162 11.09 -1.19 6.07
C VAL A 162 12.17 -0.92 5.04
N GLU A 163 13.15 -1.82 4.95
CA GLU A 163 14.21 -1.72 3.97
C GLU A 163 13.63 -1.77 2.55
N ILE A 164 14.05 -0.83 1.70
CA ILE A 164 13.66 -0.80 0.29
C ILE A 164 14.43 -1.90 -0.44
N PRO A 165 13.76 -2.75 -1.26
CA PRO A 165 14.44 -3.77 -2.03
C PRO A 165 15.53 -3.17 -2.94
N LYS A 166 16.75 -3.64 -2.80
CA LYS A 166 17.91 -3.16 -3.58
C LYS A 166 17.98 -3.77 -4.99
N SER A 167 17.23 -4.86 -5.23
CA SER A 167 17.26 -5.56 -6.51
C SER A 167 16.51 -4.74 -7.57
N PRO A 168 17.16 -4.39 -8.69
CA PRO A 168 16.48 -3.73 -9.79
C PRO A 168 15.42 -4.65 -10.40
N LEU A 169 14.38 -4.04 -10.94
CA LEU A 169 13.39 -4.76 -11.73
C LEU A 169 14.05 -5.36 -12.97
N LYS A 170 13.71 -6.59 -13.32
CA LYS A 170 14.20 -7.23 -14.54
C LYS A 170 13.66 -6.48 -15.77
N GLU A 171 14.46 -6.35 -16.83
CA GLU A 171 14.06 -5.64 -18.07
C GLU A 171 12.80 -6.24 -18.71
N ASN A 172 12.63 -7.55 -18.61
CA ASN A 172 11.48 -8.30 -19.14
C ASN A 172 10.39 -8.59 -18.10
N ALA A 173 10.35 -7.84 -16.99
CA ALA A 173 9.33 -8.03 -15.96
C ALA A 173 7.93 -7.76 -16.54
N ASN A 174 6.99 -8.66 -16.21
CA ASN A 174 5.58 -8.47 -16.56
C ASN A 174 4.91 -7.38 -15.70
N GLU A 175 3.70 -6.97 -16.05
CA GLU A 175 2.98 -5.88 -15.35
C GLU A 175 2.71 -6.21 -13.88
N LEU A 176 2.47 -7.47 -13.53
CA LEU A 176 2.29 -7.90 -12.15
C LEU A 176 3.58 -7.73 -11.34
N GLU A 177 4.73 -8.17 -11.89
CA GLU A 177 6.05 -8.01 -11.25
C GLU A 177 6.42 -6.53 -11.09
N LYS A 178 6.13 -5.69 -12.08
CA LYS A 178 6.31 -4.24 -12.00
C LYS A 178 5.49 -3.62 -10.88
N THR A 179 4.21 -4.02 -10.78
CA THR A 179 3.32 -3.53 -9.74
C THR A 179 3.81 -3.96 -8.36
N ILE A 180 4.14 -5.23 -8.15
CA ILE A 180 4.68 -5.72 -6.87
C ILE A 180 5.97 -4.99 -6.51
N HIS A 181 6.86 -4.77 -7.47
CA HIS A 181 8.10 -4.03 -7.24
C HIS A 181 7.81 -2.59 -6.80
N SER A 182 6.89 -1.89 -7.48
CA SER A 182 6.51 -0.51 -7.13
C SER A 182 5.88 -0.39 -5.73
N LEU A 183 5.06 -1.36 -5.34
CA LEU A 183 4.47 -1.41 -3.99
C LEU A 183 5.55 -1.54 -2.91
N ARG A 184 6.58 -2.36 -3.15
CA ARG A 184 7.70 -2.55 -2.22
C ARG A 184 8.70 -1.40 -2.24
N ALA A 185 8.81 -0.67 -3.36
CA ALA A 185 9.72 0.46 -3.50
C ALA A 185 9.37 1.63 -2.56
N ALA A 186 8.15 1.70 -2.03
CA ALA A 186 7.78 2.66 -0.99
C ALA A 186 8.55 2.43 0.32
N GLY A 187 9.10 1.23 0.56
CA GLY A 187 9.79 0.86 1.79
C GLY A 187 8.87 0.96 3.00
N LEU A 188 7.63 0.50 2.87
CA LEU A 188 6.59 0.56 3.88
C LEU A 188 5.90 -0.80 4.01
N GLU A 189 5.41 -1.11 5.20
CA GLU A 189 4.54 -2.24 5.51
C GLU A 189 3.40 -1.82 6.44
N ILE A 190 2.21 -2.38 6.23
CA ILE A 190 1.09 -2.26 7.17
C ILE A 190 1.24 -3.36 8.22
N SER A 191 1.38 -2.96 9.48
CA SER A 191 1.53 -3.89 10.61
C SER A 191 0.25 -4.06 11.43
N ARG A 192 -0.72 -3.15 11.30
CA ARG A 192 -1.98 -3.20 12.05
C ARG A 192 -3.06 -2.41 11.32
N ILE A 193 -4.29 -2.91 11.39
CA ILE A 193 -5.49 -2.21 10.94
C ILE A 193 -6.55 -2.38 12.03
N VAL A 194 -7.11 -1.29 12.51
CA VAL A 194 -8.18 -1.30 13.53
C VAL A 194 -9.36 -0.45 13.09
N GLU A 195 -10.52 -0.76 13.64
CA GLU A 195 -11.70 0.08 13.38
C GLU A 195 -11.51 1.47 13.97
N PHE A 196 -11.90 2.47 13.21
CA PHE A 196 -11.88 3.87 13.60
C PHE A 196 -13.33 4.37 13.68
N LYS A 197 -13.67 4.99 14.80
CA LYS A 197 -14.95 5.71 14.98
C LYS A 197 -14.64 7.20 14.92
N PRO A 198 -15.05 7.90 13.84
CA PRO A 198 -14.82 9.32 13.70
C PRO A 198 -15.61 10.14 14.72
#